data_22d910aad2fdf6c4fd66a26d7527a8ab
#
_entry.id   22d910aad2fdf6c4fd66a26d7527a8ab
#
_cell.length_a   1.000
_cell.length_b   1.000
_cell.length_c   1.000
_cell.angle_alpha   90.00
_cell.angle_beta   90.00
_cell.angle_gamma   90.00
#
_symmetry.space_group_name_H-M   'P 1'
#
loop_
_entity.id
_entity.type
_entity.pdbx_description
1 polymer ?
#
loop_
_entity_poly.entity_id
_entity_poly.type
_entity_poly.pdbx_seq_one_letter_code
_entity_poly.pdbx_strand_id
1 'polypeptide(L)'
;MYRYFMPAHRISLLTCIAFVTACAHPRAGVSGAGAREAPVESCLLATGSVSGRVATITIGLTDAVDPRHAPLPRNDAERLVFRHLYETPVRLDCDGHAYPELAGNWAKDEGGRRWTMRLRDGAQFWDGAPVTARDIVFGRSGVGYTLGALEARVVTMTLAKSQDDVPQVLGDPALAVTKPAPDSSWPIGTGAYWATSATTTAQEIRAHSSRGDTLLFKFAASGDARDLLDAGVDLLVTRDRALRDYAATLQNITVVALPWDRTYVYVTAEAGGGNTRFDGLEQAVRAEARRAEGGFWWLDLRACGLGGGQDSSPPASTGQHRILYSRSDPTARELAGRLAALTHAVATGRAADDFTSAVAAGKDWGYVVALPRVTADPCRTARDLLPSWPATLTALVDTRPTAIVRRGVARWTVDQDGTVHLAP
;
A
#
# COMPACT_ATOMS: atom_id res chain seq x y z
N MET A 1 -79.33 -61.65 -44.92
CA MET A 1 -79.47 -62.30 -43.58
C MET A 1 -78.09 -62.66 -43.11
N TYR A 2 -77.74 -62.27 -42.03
CA TYR A 2 -76.70 -62.57 -41.05
C TYR A 2 -75.92 -61.33 -40.63
N ARG A 3 -76.21 -60.84 -39.42
CA ARG A 3 -75.45 -59.86 -38.69
C ARG A 3 -74.24 -60.49 -38.05
N TYR A 4 -73.07 -59.84 -38.18
CA TYR A 4 -71.94 -60.15 -37.35
C TYR A 4 -71.53 -58.91 -36.55
N PHE A 5 -71.54 -59.08 -35.23
CA PHE A 5 -71.10 -58.13 -34.20
C PHE A 5 -69.57 -58.21 -34.15
N MET A 6 -68.86 -57.05 -34.20
CA MET A 6 -67.48 -56.98 -33.85
C MET A 6 -67.32 -56.13 -32.56
N PRO A 7 -66.51 -56.59 -31.59
CA PRO A 7 -66.28 -55.82 -30.36
C PRO A 7 -65.27 -54.72 -30.53
N ALA A 8 -65.48 -53.61 -29.85
CA ALA A 8 -64.61 -52.42 -29.78
C ALA A 8 -63.31 -52.72 -28.99
N HIS A 9 -62.15 -52.61 -29.62
CA HIS A 9 -60.88 -52.57 -28.92
C HIS A 9 -60.60 -51.15 -28.44
N ARG A 10 -60.50 -50.97 -27.13
CA ARG A 10 -59.99 -49.75 -26.48
C ARG A 10 -58.47 -49.74 -26.66
N ILE A 11 -57.99 -48.76 -27.40
CA ILE A 11 -56.55 -48.45 -27.50
C ILE A 11 -56.24 -47.52 -26.32
N SER A 12 -55.51 -48.04 -25.32
CA SER A 12 -54.93 -47.20 -24.26
C SER A 12 -53.72 -46.42 -24.80
N LEU A 13 -53.83 -45.11 -24.90
CA LEU A 13 -52.73 -44.22 -25.20
C LEU A 13 -51.90 -44.10 -23.95
N LEU A 14 -50.70 -44.77 -23.90
CA LEU A 14 -49.67 -44.52 -22.90
C LEU A 14 -48.92 -43.24 -23.27
N THR A 15 -49.20 -42.18 -22.55
CA THR A 15 -48.45 -40.90 -22.63
C THR A 15 -47.13 -41.08 -21.91
N CYS A 16 -46.04 -41.32 -22.67
CA CYS A 16 -44.69 -41.22 -22.12
C CYS A 16 -44.32 -39.76 -21.82
N ILE A 17 -44.40 -39.38 -20.55
CA ILE A 17 -43.83 -38.12 -20.06
C ILE A 17 -42.33 -38.33 -19.93
N ALA A 18 -41.58 -37.80 -20.88
CA ALA A 18 -40.13 -37.69 -20.82
C ALA A 18 -39.78 -36.61 -19.76
N PHE A 19 -39.34 -37.03 -18.58
CA PHE A 19 -38.67 -36.11 -17.63
C PHE A 19 -37.32 -35.72 -18.21
N VAL A 20 -37.24 -34.49 -18.74
CA VAL A 20 -35.96 -33.82 -19.00
C VAL A 20 -35.41 -33.39 -17.65
N THR A 21 -34.55 -34.22 -17.05
CA THR A 21 -33.71 -33.79 -15.93
C THR A 21 -32.72 -32.75 -16.46
N ALA A 22 -33.06 -31.49 -16.36
CA ALA A 22 -32.11 -30.40 -16.49
C ALA A 22 -31.09 -30.56 -15.37
N CYS A 23 -29.86 -30.97 -15.69
CA CYS A 23 -28.72 -30.84 -14.79
C CYS A 23 -28.51 -29.34 -14.51
N ALA A 24 -29.15 -28.83 -13.46
CA ALA A 24 -28.79 -27.57 -12.86
C ALA A 24 -27.38 -27.76 -12.27
N HIS A 25 -26.36 -27.26 -12.94
CA HIS A 25 -25.07 -27.08 -12.32
C HIS A 25 -25.28 -26.09 -11.16
N PRO A 26 -24.87 -26.43 -9.93
CA PRO A 26 -24.90 -25.45 -8.85
C PRO A 26 -23.99 -24.30 -9.29
N ARG A 27 -24.58 -23.14 -9.60
CA ARG A 27 -23.85 -21.90 -9.67
C ARG A 27 -23.24 -21.73 -8.31
N ALA A 28 -21.89 -21.78 -8.25
CA ALA A 28 -21.16 -21.38 -7.07
C ALA A 28 -21.73 -20.02 -6.62
N GLY A 29 -22.29 -20.01 -5.44
CA GLY A 29 -22.90 -18.81 -4.88
C GLY A 29 -21.80 -17.76 -4.80
N VAL A 30 -21.88 -16.73 -5.64
CA VAL A 30 -21.10 -15.52 -5.47
C VAL A 30 -21.61 -14.93 -4.16
N SER A 31 -20.82 -15.04 -3.10
CA SER A 31 -21.08 -14.29 -1.87
C SER A 31 -21.06 -12.82 -2.27
N GLY A 32 -22.25 -12.25 -2.44
CA GLY A 32 -22.42 -10.87 -2.83
C GLY A 32 -21.98 -9.99 -1.66
N ALA A 33 -20.77 -9.46 -1.70
CA ALA A 33 -20.44 -8.26 -0.98
C ALA A 33 -21.21 -7.12 -1.67
N GLY A 34 -22.46 -6.96 -1.30
CA GLY A 34 -23.27 -5.82 -1.73
C GLY A 34 -22.93 -4.62 -0.86
N ALA A 35 -22.92 -3.45 -1.46
CA ALA A 35 -22.75 -2.13 -0.89
C ALA A 35 -21.38 -1.90 -0.22
N ARG A 36 -20.81 -0.73 -0.44
CA ARG A 36 -19.65 -0.24 0.34
C ARG A 36 -19.98 -0.42 1.82
N GLU A 37 -19.42 -1.44 2.43
CA GLU A 37 -19.44 -1.55 3.88
C GLU A 37 -18.75 -0.32 4.45
N ALA A 38 -19.35 0.27 5.47
CA ALA A 38 -18.72 1.37 6.19
C ALA A 38 -17.36 0.90 6.74
N PRO A 39 -16.33 1.76 6.77
CA PRO A 39 -15.04 1.42 7.35
C PRO A 39 -15.23 0.82 8.75
N VAL A 40 -14.46 -0.21 9.08
CA VAL A 40 -14.48 -0.79 10.42
C VAL A 40 -14.19 0.32 11.41
N GLU A 41 -14.97 0.40 12.47
CA GLU A 41 -14.89 1.49 13.45
C GLU A 41 -13.51 1.60 14.08
N SER A 42 -12.77 0.47 14.18
CA SER A 42 -11.38 0.40 14.64
C SER A 42 -10.40 1.15 13.74
N CYS A 43 -10.70 1.33 12.45
CA CYS A 43 -9.84 2.03 11.49
C CYS A 43 -10.17 3.52 11.35
N LEU A 44 -11.20 4.00 12.05
CA LEU A 44 -11.51 5.42 12.08
C LEU A 44 -10.58 6.16 13.04
N LEU A 45 -10.02 7.27 12.59
CA LEU A 45 -9.24 8.14 13.45
C LEU A 45 -10.20 8.91 14.37
N ALA A 46 -9.89 8.93 15.68
CA ALA A 46 -10.69 9.62 16.68
C ALA A 46 -10.54 11.15 16.54
N THR A 47 -11.33 11.79 15.69
CA THR A 47 -11.25 13.22 15.36
C THR A 47 -12.41 14.05 15.87
N GLY A 48 -13.33 13.45 16.63
CA GLY A 48 -14.57 14.07 17.09
C GLY A 48 -15.69 14.08 16.05
N SER A 49 -16.86 14.58 16.45
CA SER A 49 -18.00 14.70 15.55
C SER A 49 -17.80 15.81 14.53
N VAL A 50 -18.05 15.49 13.25
CA VAL A 50 -17.96 16.44 12.14
C VAL A 50 -19.25 17.27 12.04
N SER A 51 -19.10 18.58 11.97
CA SER A 51 -20.23 19.52 11.82
C SER A 51 -20.29 20.01 10.38
N GLY A 52 -21.15 19.37 9.57
CA GLY A 52 -21.41 19.81 8.21
C GLY A 52 -20.40 19.27 7.17
N ARG A 53 -20.62 19.62 5.90
CA ARG A 53 -19.76 19.25 4.77
C ARG A 53 -18.79 20.38 4.49
N VAL A 54 -17.51 20.04 4.45
CA VAL A 54 -16.44 20.98 4.08
C VAL A 54 -16.11 20.78 2.59
N ALA A 55 -16.27 21.84 1.80
CA ALA A 55 -16.04 21.78 0.34
C ALA A 55 -14.55 21.67 -0.03
N THR A 56 -13.66 22.14 0.84
CA THR A 56 -12.21 22.06 0.64
C THR A 56 -11.56 21.51 1.89
N ILE A 57 -10.79 20.45 1.73
CA ILE A 57 -9.98 19.84 2.80
C ILE A 57 -8.52 20.06 2.46
N THR A 58 -7.77 20.55 3.43
CA THR A 58 -6.35 20.89 3.26
C THR A 58 -5.47 19.86 3.92
N ILE A 59 -4.55 19.27 3.15
CA ILE A 59 -3.62 18.22 3.58
C ILE A 59 -2.20 18.74 3.47
N GLY A 60 -1.45 18.74 4.57
CA GLY A 60 -0.04 19.11 4.58
C GLY A 60 0.84 17.97 4.11
N LEU A 61 1.85 18.28 3.31
CA LEU A 61 2.85 17.33 2.80
C LEU A 61 4.24 17.73 3.29
N THR A 62 5.00 16.75 3.79
CA THR A 62 6.37 16.95 4.29
C THR A 62 7.45 16.67 3.25
N ASP A 63 7.09 15.99 2.16
CA ASP A 63 7.99 15.63 1.06
C ASP A 63 7.43 16.09 -0.27
N ALA A 64 8.31 16.19 -1.28
CA ALA A 64 7.92 16.49 -2.65
C ALA A 64 7.14 15.34 -3.28
N VAL A 65 6.23 15.69 -4.20
CA VAL A 65 5.45 14.75 -4.99
C VAL A 65 5.81 14.92 -6.46
N ASP A 66 6.26 13.84 -7.09
CA ASP A 66 6.52 13.80 -8.52
C ASP A 66 5.43 12.97 -9.21
N PRO A 67 4.55 13.57 -10.03
CA PRO A 67 3.48 12.83 -10.71
C PRO A 67 3.98 11.75 -11.67
N ARG A 68 5.24 11.81 -12.11
CA ARG A 68 5.84 10.78 -12.98
C ARG A 68 6.06 9.46 -12.26
N HIS A 69 6.09 9.45 -10.94
CA HIS A 69 6.15 8.23 -10.14
C HIS A 69 4.79 7.52 -10.02
N ALA A 70 3.69 8.21 -10.32
CA ALA A 70 2.36 7.62 -10.18
C ALA A 70 2.17 6.40 -11.12
N PRO A 71 1.54 5.36 -10.62
CA PRO A 71 0.91 5.21 -9.31
C PRO A 71 1.83 4.63 -8.21
N LEU A 72 3.14 4.49 -8.44
CA LEU A 72 4.10 3.84 -7.55
C LEU A 72 4.81 4.87 -6.65
N PRO A 73 4.36 5.08 -5.41
CA PRO A 73 4.90 6.11 -4.55
C PRO A 73 6.33 5.77 -4.09
N ARG A 74 7.21 6.76 -4.04
CA ARG A 74 8.58 6.66 -3.56
C ARG A 74 8.79 7.26 -2.17
N ASN A 75 7.78 7.98 -1.65
CA ASN A 75 7.77 8.55 -0.31
C ASN A 75 6.34 8.59 0.26
N ASP A 76 6.20 9.01 1.52
CA ASP A 76 4.91 9.02 2.21
C ASP A 76 3.94 10.07 1.66
N ALA A 77 4.46 11.22 1.16
CA ALA A 77 3.63 12.26 0.54
C ALA A 77 3.03 11.78 -0.79
N GLU A 78 3.85 11.14 -1.64
CA GLU A 78 3.35 10.53 -2.88
C GLU A 78 2.32 9.44 -2.59
N ARG A 79 2.55 8.58 -1.59
CA ARG A 79 1.57 7.56 -1.19
C ARG A 79 0.25 8.20 -0.81
N LEU A 80 0.28 9.23 0.03
CA LEU A 80 -0.92 9.94 0.47
C LEU A 80 -1.68 10.55 -0.71
N VAL A 81 -0.98 11.24 -1.62
CA VAL A 81 -1.61 11.86 -2.80
C VAL A 81 -2.12 10.79 -3.77
N PHE A 82 -1.29 9.81 -4.14
CA PHE A 82 -1.64 8.85 -5.18
C PHE A 82 -2.82 7.96 -4.78
N ARG A 83 -2.93 7.60 -3.49
CA ARG A 83 -4.07 6.81 -3.00
C ARG A 83 -5.41 7.54 -3.03
N HIS A 84 -5.42 8.87 -3.12
CA HIS A 84 -6.64 9.64 -3.36
C HIS A 84 -7.00 9.75 -4.84
N LEU A 85 -6.02 9.58 -5.75
CA LEU A 85 -6.19 9.76 -7.20
C LEU A 85 -6.35 8.44 -7.96
N TYR A 86 -5.81 7.33 -7.43
CA TYR A 86 -5.69 6.07 -8.16
C TYR A 86 -6.21 4.90 -7.30
N GLU A 87 -7.19 4.19 -7.80
CA GLU A 87 -7.77 3.03 -7.13
C GLU A 87 -7.03 1.74 -7.52
N THR A 88 -6.95 0.84 -6.56
CA THR A 88 -6.51 -0.55 -6.74
C THR A 88 -7.73 -1.48 -6.91
N PRO A 89 -7.54 -2.74 -7.31
CA PRO A 89 -8.66 -3.69 -7.36
C PRO A 89 -9.45 -3.79 -6.06
N VAL A 90 -8.76 -3.88 -4.92
CA VAL A 90 -9.35 -3.85 -3.58
C VAL A 90 -8.59 -2.88 -2.71
N ARG A 91 -9.24 -2.41 -1.65
CA ARG A 91 -8.63 -1.64 -0.58
C ARG A 91 -8.47 -2.52 0.66
N LEU A 92 -7.41 -2.33 1.43
CA LEU A 92 -7.18 -3.06 2.67
C LEU A 92 -7.35 -2.09 3.85
N ASP A 93 -8.19 -2.47 4.81
CA ASP A 93 -8.35 -1.69 6.04
C ASP A 93 -7.12 -1.82 6.96
N CYS A 94 -7.13 -1.14 8.10
CA CYS A 94 -6.03 -1.16 9.05
C CYS A 94 -5.74 -2.55 9.64
N ASP A 95 -6.70 -3.46 9.60
CA ASP A 95 -6.60 -4.84 10.06
C ASP A 95 -6.24 -5.81 8.92
N GLY A 96 -6.15 -5.31 7.68
CA GLY A 96 -5.82 -6.08 6.48
C GLY A 96 -6.99 -6.77 5.80
N HIS A 97 -8.23 -6.45 6.19
CA HIS A 97 -9.41 -6.96 5.51
C HIS A 97 -9.64 -6.22 4.19
N ALA A 98 -10.00 -6.98 3.16
CA ALA A 98 -10.24 -6.41 1.84
C ALA A 98 -11.64 -5.79 1.70
N TYR A 99 -11.66 -4.56 1.18
CA TYR A 99 -12.88 -3.84 0.80
C TYR A 99 -13.00 -3.71 -0.70
N PRO A 100 -14.23 -3.64 -1.23
CA PRO A 100 -14.46 -3.26 -2.62
C PRO A 100 -13.88 -1.88 -2.95
N GLU A 101 -13.09 -1.81 -4.04
CA GLU A 101 -12.64 -0.55 -4.65
C GLU A 101 -12.99 -0.58 -6.15
N LEU A 102 -12.08 -0.91 -7.06
CA LEU A 102 -12.43 -1.15 -8.46
C LEU A 102 -13.19 -2.47 -8.64
N ALA A 103 -12.82 -3.52 -7.91
CA ALA A 103 -13.58 -4.75 -7.83
C ALA A 103 -14.75 -4.58 -6.86
N GLY A 104 -15.98 -4.76 -7.33
CA GLY A 104 -17.18 -4.71 -6.50
C GLY A 104 -17.45 -6.02 -5.75
N ASN A 105 -16.95 -7.13 -6.27
CA ASN A 105 -17.01 -8.44 -5.63
C ASN A 105 -15.92 -9.37 -6.16
N TRP A 106 -15.69 -10.46 -5.44
CA TRP A 106 -14.71 -11.50 -5.81
C TRP A 106 -15.13 -12.86 -5.29
N ALA A 107 -14.58 -13.90 -5.92
CA ALA A 107 -14.76 -15.27 -5.50
C ALA A 107 -13.47 -16.06 -5.75
N LYS A 108 -13.21 -17.07 -4.92
CA LYS A 108 -12.12 -18.02 -5.13
C LYS A 108 -12.65 -19.37 -5.64
N ASP A 109 -11.84 -20.11 -6.36
CA ASP A 109 -12.10 -21.52 -6.69
C ASP A 109 -11.93 -22.41 -5.45
N GLU A 110 -12.37 -23.68 -5.55
CA GLU A 110 -12.26 -24.66 -4.46
C GLU A 110 -10.80 -24.89 -3.99
N GLY A 111 -9.84 -24.71 -4.90
CA GLY A 111 -8.41 -24.85 -4.63
C GLY A 111 -7.76 -23.62 -4.01
N GLY A 112 -8.48 -22.49 -3.89
CA GLY A 112 -7.96 -21.22 -3.36
C GLY A 112 -6.80 -20.62 -4.17
N ARG A 113 -6.57 -21.11 -5.40
CA ARG A 113 -5.49 -20.62 -6.28
C ARG A 113 -5.97 -19.67 -7.35
N ARG A 114 -7.22 -19.76 -7.76
CA ARG A 114 -7.80 -18.85 -8.75
C ARG A 114 -8.84 -17.96 -8.09
N TRP A 115 -8.62 -16.66 -8.20
CA TRP A 115 -9.54 -15.63 -7.77
C TRP A 115 -10.16 -14.97 -8.99
N THR A 116 -11.47 -14.76 -8.94
CA THR A 116 -12.22 -14.05 -9.98
C THR A 116 -12.80 -12.80 -9.36
N MET A 117 -12.53 -11.65 -9.98
CA MET A 117 -12.98 -10.34 -9.53
C MET A 117 -13.87 -9.73 -10.61
N ARG A 118 -15.00 -9.17 -10.20
CA ARG A 118 -15.88 -8.41 -11.09
C ARG A 118 -15.76 -6.94 -10.75
N LEU A 119 -15.45 -6.12 -11.74
CA LEU A 119 -15.42 -4.66 -11.60
C LEU A 119 -16.79 -4.13 -11.19
N ARG A 120 -16.81 -3.12 -10.30
CA ARG A 120 -18.06 -2.47 -9.87
C ARG A 120 -18.77 -1.82 -11.05
N ASP A 121 -20.10 -1.68 -10.95
CA ASP A 121 -20.88 -0.95 -11.94
C ASP A 121 -20.45 0.52 -11.95
N GLY A 122 -20.32 1.09 -13.18
CA GLY A 122 -19.89 2.46 -13.36
C GLY A 122 -18.40 2.72 -13.04
N ALA A 123 -17.55 1.69 -12.96
CA ALA A 123 -16.10 1.90 -12.88
C ALA A 123 -15.62 2.66 -14.12
N GLN A 124 -15.07 3.85 -13.90
CA GLN A 124 -14.60 4.73 -14.97
C GLN A 124 -13.38 5.54 -14.55
N PHE A 125 -12.58 5.93 -15.51
CA PHE A 125 -11.57 6.94 -15.34
C PHE A 125 -12.23 8.32 -15.13
N TRP A 126 -11.49 9.26 -14.53
CA TRP A 126 -12.04 10.60 -14.29
C TRP A 126 -12.43 11.36 -15.59
N ASP A 127 -11.90 10.98 -16.74
CA ASP A 127 -12.30 11.52 -18.06
C ASP A 127 -13.55 10.86 -18.64
N GLY A 128 -14.21 9.98 -17.88
CA GLY A 128 -15.46 9.32 -18.25
C GLY A 128 -15.29 8.02 -19.06
N ALA A 129 -14.08 7.66 -19.48
CA ALA A 129 -13.86 6.39 -20.16
C ALA A 129 -14.08 5.20 -19.20
N PRO A 130 -14.77 4.12 -19.64
CA PRO A 130 -15.01 2.97 -18.78
C PRO A 130 -13.70 2.22 -18.46
N VAL A 131 -13.59 1.74 -17.22
CA VAL A 131 -12.51 0.82 -16.82
C VAL A 131 -12.88 -0.59 -17.24
N THR A 132 -11.93 -1.29 -17.85
CA THR A 132 -12.09 -2.68 -18.29
C THR A 132 -11.08 -3.60 -17.58
N ALA A 133 -11.33 -4.90 -17.66
CA ALA A 133 -10.40 -5.91 -17.14
C ALA A 133 -9.00 -5.80 -17.77
N ARG A 134 -8.93 -5.33 -19.03
CA ARG A 134 -7.64 -5.14 -19.72
C ARG A 134 -6.80 -4.05 -19.08
N ASP A 135 -7.44 -2.98 -18.57
CA ASP A 135 -6.73 -1.88 -17.90
C ASP A 135 -6.05 -2.34 -16.59
N ILE A 136 -6.59 -3.40 -15.97
CA ILE A 136 -5.98 -4.03 -14.79
C ILE A 136 -4.87 -5.00 -15.16
N VAL A 137 -5.01 -5.71 -16.28
CA VAL A 137 -4.10 -6.82 -16.65
C VAL A 137 -2.91 -6.32 -17.47
N PHE A 138 -3.09 -5.27 -18.28
CA PHE A 138 -2.11 -4.82 -19.26
C PHE A 138 -0.80 -4.37 -18.60
N GLY A 139 0.32 -4.97 -19.05
CA GLY A 139 1.66 -4.62 -18.60
C GLY A 139 1.98 -5.02 -17.15
N ARG A 140 1.11 -5.80 -16.49
CA ARG A 140 1.26 -6.17 -15.09
C ARG A 140 1.48 -7.66 -14.93
N SER A 141 2.62 -8.00 -14.39
CA SER A 141 2.96 -9.35 -13.94
C SER A 141 3.67 -9.24 -12.59
N GLY A 142 3.46 -10.20 -11.73
CA GLY A 142 4.10 -10.25 -10.42
C GLY A 142 4.70 -11.62 -10.15
N VAL A 143 5.66 -11.66 -9.23
CA VAL A 143 6.18 -12.93 -8.75
C VAL A 143 5.08 -13.62 -7.93
N GLY A 144 4.75 -14.85 -8.29
CA GLY A 144 3.77 -15.64 -7.56
C GLY A 144 2.32 -15.49 -7.99
N TYR A 145 2.01 -14.65 -8.97
CA TYR A 145 0.67 -14.55 -9.54
C TYR A 145 0.67 -14.19 -11.03
N THR A 146 -0.42 -14.53 -11.70
CA THR A 146 -0.72 -14.09 -13.08
C THR A 146 -2.12 -13.47 -13.12
N LEU A 147 -2.29 -12.43 -13.94
CA LEU A 147 -3.57 -11.78 -14.17
C LEU A 147 -4.09 -12.14 -15.57
N GLY A 148 -5.41 -12.29 -15.70
CA GLY A 148 -6.09 -12.54 -16.96
C GLY A 148 -7.41 -11.76 -17.04
N ALA A 149 -7.73 -11.25 -18.23
CA ALA A 149 -9.03 -10.67 -18.53
C ALA A 149 -9.94 -11.76 -19.11
N LEU A 150 -10.93 -12.20 -18.33
CA LEU A 150 -11.87 -13.23 -18.78
C LEU A 150 -13.00 -12.61 -19.64
N GLU A 151 -13.53 -11.51 -19.18
CA GLU A 151 -14.56 -10.71 -19.84
C GLU A 151 -14.21 -9.23 -19.70
N ALA A 152 -14.98 -8.35 -20.35
CA ALA A 152 -14.72 -6.91 -20.28
C ALA A 152 -14.63 -6.35 -18.85
N ARG A 153 -15.33 -6.98 -17.91
CA ARG A 153 -15.40 -6.55 -16.50
C ARG A 153 -15.04 -7.65 -15.49
N VAL A 154 -14.41 -8.73 -15.97
CA VAL A 154 -14.03 -9.86 -15.12
C VAL A 154 -12.54 -10.12 -15.25
N VAL A 155 -11.83 -9.92 -14.14
CA VAL A 155 -10.40 -10.20 -14.00
C VAL A 155 -10.22 -11.51 -13.24
N THR A 156 -9.29 -12.33 -13.68
CA THR A 156 -8.83 -13.50 -12.94
C THR A 156 -7.42 -13.29 -12.44
N MET A 157 -7.15 -13.76 -11.22
CA MET A 157 -5.80 -13.87 -10.68
C MET A 157 -5.53 -15.33 -10.35
N THR A 158 -4.44 -15.88 -10.86
CA THR A 158 -3.99 -17.22 -10.53
C THR A 158 -2.72 -17.11 -9.69
N LEU A 159 -2.75 -17.71 -8.51
CA LEU A 159 -1.66 -17.69 -7.53
C LEU A 159 -0.77 -18.93 -7.67
N ALA A 160 0.52 -18.77 -7.41
CA ALA A 160 1.45 -19.90 -7.30
C ALA A 160 1.13 -20.81 -6.11
N LYS A 161 0.63 -20.25 -5.01
CA LYS A 161 0.19 -20.96 -3.79
C LYS A 161 -1.26 -20.61 -3.50
N SER A 162 -2.01 -21.57 -2.92
CA SER A 162 -3.38 -21.31 -2.46
C SER A 162 -3.42 -20.31 -1.31
N GLN A 163 -4.48 -19.49 -1.28
CA GLN A 163 -4.79 -18.57 -0.20
C GLN A 163 -6.26 -18.65 0.14
N ASP A 164 -6.58 -18.57 1.42
CA ASP A 164 -7.96 -18.59 1.91
C ASP A 164 -8.59 -17.20 1.90
N ASP A 165 -7.79 -16.18 2.16
CA ASP A 165 -8.21 -14.78 2.16
C ASP A 165 -7.87 -14.10 0.82
N VAL A 166 -8.52 -12.96 0.58
CA VAL A 166 -8.27 -12.13 -0.61
C VAL A 166 -6.79 -11.78 -0.68
N PRO A 167 -6.13 -12.03 -1.83
CA PRO A 167 -4.71 -11.72 -1.97
C PRO A 167 -4.43 -10.23 -1.70
N GLN A 168 -3.66 -9.95 -0.67
CA GLN A 168 -3.32 -8.57 -0.28
C GLN A 168 -2.64 -7.79 -1.40
N VAL A 169 -1.96 -8.48 -2.32
CA VAL A 169 -1.37 -7.87 -3.52
C VAL A 169 -2.38 -7.12 -4.38
N LEU A 170 -3.68 -7.43 -4.27
CA LEU A 170 -4.74 -6.70 -4.98
C LEU A 170 -4.92 -5.26 -4.48
N GLY A 171 -4.45 -4.95 -3.27
CA GLY A 171 -4.39 -3.60 -2.71
C GLY A 171 -3.05 -2.89 -2.95
N ASP A 172 -2.09 -3.54 -3.64
CA ASP A 172 -0.78 -2.97 -3.91
C ASP A 172 -0.88 -1.81 -4.92
N PRO A 173 -0.26 -0.64 -4.68
CA PRO A 173 -0.18 0.46 -5.64
C PRO A 173 0.30 0.06 -7.04
N ALA A 174 1.09 -1.01 -7.16
CA ALA A 174 1.48 -1.56 -8.47
C ALA A 174 0.29 -2.04 -9.31
N LEU A 175 -0.84 -2.34 -8.69
CA LEU A 175 -2.08 -2.70 -9.37
C LEU A 175 -3.07 -1.53 -9.50
N ALA A 176 -2.72 -0.33 -9.03
CA ALA A 176 -3.56 0.84 -9.22
C ALA A 176 -3.74 1.17 -10.71
N VAL A 177 -4.97 1.50 -11.11
CA VAL A 177 -5.33 1.63 -12.52
C VAL A 177 -5.16 3.05 -13.01
N THR A 178 -4.30 3.21 -14.01
CA THR A 178 -3.99 4.50 -14.62
C THR A 178 -3.86 4.38 -16.13
N LYS A 179 -4.03 5.49 -16.85
CA LYS A 179 -3.67 5.62 -18.25
C LYS A 179 -2.94 6.95 -18.51
N PRO A 180 -2.11 7.04 -19.55
CA PRO A 180 -1.43 8.28 -19.90
C PRO A 180 -2.41 9.43 -20.15
N ALA A 181 -2.04 10.64 -19.75
CA ALA A 181 -2.71 11.88 -20.09
C ALA A 181 -1.85 12.65 -21.11
N PRO A 182 -2.36 12.98 -22.32
CA PRO A 182 -1.55 13.60 -23.38
C PRO A 182 -0.96 14.96 -22.97
N ASP A 183 -1.70 15.76 -22.21
CA ASP A 183 -1.37 17.14 -21.87
C ASP A 183 -1.07 17.35 -20.38
N SER A 184 -0.81 16.28 -19.64
CA SER A 184 -0.56 16.38 -18.20
C SER A 184 0.54 15.44 -17.76
N SER A 185 1.35 15.88 -16.79
CA SER A 185 2.29 15.01 -16.07
C SER A 185 1.58 14.02 -15.13
N TRP A 186 0.31 14.29 -14.79
CA TRP A 186 -0.51 13.40 -13.98
C TRP A 186 -1.21 12.36 -14.86
N PRO A 187 -1.02 11.07 -14.62
CA PRO A 187 -1.81 10.04 -15.28
C PRO A 187 -3.30 10.18 -14.96
N ILE A 188 -4.14 9.76 -15.90
CA ILE A 188 -5.58 9.68 -15.69
C ILE A 188 -5.87 8.48 -14.79
N GLY A 189 -6.46 8.74 -13.63
CA GLY A 189 -6.80 7.72 -12.63
C GLY A 189 -8.29 7.42 -12.58
N THR A 190 -8.64 6.59 -11.60
CA THR A 190 -10.00 6.10 -11.35
C THR A 190 -10.54 6.55 -9.99
N GLY A 191 -9.71 7.23 -9.19
CA GLY A 191 -10.05 7.69 -7.86
C GLY A 191 -11.17 8.73 -7.84
N ALA A 192 -11.67 9.02 -6.63
CA ALA A 192 -12.71 10.02 -6.43
C ALA A 192 -12.24 11.44 -6.73
N TYR A 193 -10.93 11.65 -6.72
CA TYR A 193 -10.29 12.94 -7.01
C TYR A 193 -9.31 12.81 -8.17
N TRP A 194 -9.06 13.93 -8.87
CA TRP A 194 -8.06 14.04 -9.92
C TRP A 194 -7.30 15.35 -9.85
N ALA A 195 -6.05 15.33 -10.26
CA ALA A 195 -5.19 16.49 -10.44
C ALA A 195 -4.65 16.54 -11.86
N THR A 196 -4.27 17.73 -12.32
CA THR A 196 -3.65 17.96 -13.63
C THR A 196 -2.43 18.87 -13.47
N SER A 197 -1.62 19.00 -14.52
CA SER A 197 -0.51 19.96 -14.50
C SER A 197 -0.99 21.40 -14.27
N ALA A 198 -2.16 21.77 -14.80
CA ALA A 198 -2.75 23.10 -14.61
C ALA A 198 -3.19 23.38 -13.16
N THR A 199 -3.44 22.33 -12.36
CA THR A 199 -3.86 22.44 -10.95
C THR A 199 -2.72 22.12 -9.97
N THR A 200 -1.48 22.03 -10.47
CA THR A 200 -0.29 21.71 -9.68
C THR A 200 0.73 22.84 -9.80
N THR A 201 1.20 23.29 -8.65
CA THR A 201 2.29 24.29 -8.53
C THR A 201 3.39 23.74 -7.63
N ALA A 202 4.49 24.47 -7.50
CA ALA A 202 5.56 24.10 -6.56
C ALA A 202 5.12 24.13 -5.09
N GLN A 203 4.00 24.79 -4.76
CA GLN A 203 3.53 24.98 -3.38
C GLN A 203 2.27 24.17 -3.06
N GLU A 204 1.50 23.78 -4.07
CA GLU A 204 0.25 23.06 -3.86
C GLU A 204 -0.15 22.15 -5.03
N ILE A 205 -0.88 21.08 -4.70
CA ILE A 205 -1.60 20.24 -5.64
C ILE A 205 -3.08 20.35 -5.30
N ARG A 206 -3.88 20.77 -6.27
CA ARG A 206 -5.33 20.88 -6.11
C ARG A 206 -6.02 19.76 -6.85
N ALA A 207 -6.60 18.83 -6.10
CA ALA A 207 -7.34 17.71 -6.64
C ALA A 207 -8.86 17.95 -6.50
N HIS A 208 -9.59 17.79 -7.59
CA HIS A 208 -11.03 18.01 -7.67
C HIS A 208 -11.78 16.69 -7.65
N SER A 209 -13.04 16.73 -7.21
CA SER A 209 -13.96 15.60 -7.33
C SER A 209 -15.15 15.96 -8.24
N SER A 210 -15.83 14.94 -8.79
CA SER A 210 -17.07 15.12 -9.55
C SER A 210 -18.23 15.70 -8.72
N ARG A 211 -18.10 15.68 -7.38
CA ARG A 211 -19.08 16.25 -6.44
C ARG A 211 -18.81 17.72 -6.10
N GLY A 212 -17.76 18.31 -6.69
CA GLY A 212 -17.34 19.68 -6.41
C GLY A 212 -16.49 19.86 -5.16
N ASP A 213 -16.11 18.77 -4.48
CA ASP A 213 -15.18 18.85 -3.35
C ASP A 213 -13.75 18.99 -3.87
N THR A 214 -12.88 19.60 -3.06
CA THR A 214 -11.46 19.79 -3.38
C THR A 214 -10.59 19.25 -2.25
N LEU A 215 -9.57 18.47 -2.60
CA LEU A 215 -8.42 18.21 -1.73
C LEU A 215 -7.30 19.16 -2.13
N LEU A 216 -6.85 19.93 -1.18
CA LEU A 216 -5.74 20.86 -1.35
C LEU A 216 -4.53 20.34 -0.61
N PHE A 217 -3.59 19.75 -1.33
CA PHE A 217 -2.31 19.31 -0.79
C PHE A 217 -1.33 20.48 -0.80
N LYS A 218 -0.76 20.83 0.35
CA LYS A 218 0.15 21.95 0.51
C LYS A 218 1.53 21.54 0.97
N PHE A 219 2.54 22.16 0.38
CA PHE A 219 3.93 22.06 0.80
C PHE A 219 4.31 23.25 1.68
N ALA A 220 5.18 23.03 2.66
CA ALA A 220 5.71 24.13 3.47
C ALA A 220 6.63 25.01 2.61
N ALA A 221 6.28 26.29 2.45
CA ALA A 221 7.05 27.23 1.64
C ALA A 221 8.46 27.47 2.20
N SER A 222 8.61 27.50 3.53
CA SER A 222 9.89 27.61 4.24
C SER A 222 10.67 26.29 4.32
N GLY A 223 10.03 25.15 3.99
CA GLY A 223 10.54 23.81 4.28
C GLY A 223 10.32 23.37 5.74
N ASP A 224 9.76 24.20 6.62
CA ASP A 224 9.35 23.83 7.98
C ASP A 224 7.88 23.40 8.00
N ALA A 225 7.63 22.15 8.30
CA ALA A 225 6.27 21.63 8.32
C ALA A 225 5.39 22.19 9.46
N ARG A 226 5.97 22.87 10.45
CA ARG A 226 5.20 23.60 11.50
C ARG A 226 4.36 24.70 10.88
N ASP A 227 4.87 25.39 9.85
CA ASP A 227 4.12 26.42 9.14
C ASP A 227 2.81 25.91 8.53
N LEU A 228 2.75 24.64 8.14
CA LEU A 228 1.51 24.01 7.65
C LEU A 228 0.48 23.86 8.76
N LEU A 229 0.91 23.49 9.97
CA LEU A 229 0.03 23.39 11.14
C LEU A 229 -0.47 24.77 11.56
N ASP A 230 0.39 25.77 11.54
CA ASP A 230 0.03 27.18 11.87
C ASP A 230 -0.90 27.76 10.80
N ALA A 231 -0.70 27.42 9.52
CA ALA A 231 -1.61 27.77 8.44
C ALA A 231 -2.93 27.00 8.48
N GLY A 232 -3.04 26.04 9.39
CA GLY A 232 -4.29 25.38 9.70
C GLY A 232 -4.68 24.29 8.72
N VAL A 233 -3.75 23.44 8.31
CA VAL A 233 -4.10 22.21 7.56
C VAL A 233 -4.99 21.27 8.38
N ASP A 234 -5.82 20.49 7.70
CA ASP A 234 -6.79 19.62 8.34
C ASP A 234 -6.21 18.23 8.65
N LEU A 235 -5.23 17.82 7.85
CA LEU A 235 -4.44 16.59 8.04
C LEU A 235 -2.98 16.84 7.72
N LEU A 236 -2.08 16.29 8.53
CA LEU A 236 -0.66 16.16 8.21
C LEU A 236 -0.17 14.80 8.75
N VAL A 237 0.49 14.02 7.93
CA VAL A 237 1.10 12.75 8.34
C VAL A 237 2.60 12.93 8.42
N THR A 238 3.21 12.52 9.55
CA THR A 238 4.63 12.73 9.79
C THR A 238 5.26 11.58 10.58
N ARG A 239 6.57 11.44 10.44
CA ARG A 239 7.43 10.60 11.30
C ARG A 239 8.33 11.45 12.18
N ASP A 240 8.33 12.77 11.97
CA ASP A 240 9.15 13.69 12.76
C ASP A 240 8.57 13.85 14.17
N ARG A 241 9.38 13.46 15.17
CA ARG A 241 9.01 13.56 16.57
C ARG A 241 8.83 15.02 17.00
N ALA A 242 9.71 15.94 16.54
CA ALA A 242 9.63 17.34 16.93
C ALA A 242 8.34 18.00 16.42
N LEU A 243 7.93 17.66 15.20
CA LEU A 243 6.68 18.12 14.63
C LEU A 243 5.46 17.56 15.38
N ARG A 244 5.50 16.29 15.75
CA ARG A 244 4.46 15.65 16.57
C ARG A 244 4.35 16.29 17.95
N ASP A 245 5.48 16.54 18.61
CA ASP A 245 5.53 17.14 19.93
C ASP A 245 5.02 18.60 19.87
N TYR A 246 5.35 19.34 18.81
CA TYR A 246 4.78 20.67 18.53
C TYR A 246 3.26 20.61 18.33
N ALA A 247 2.76 19.70 17.48
CA ALA A 247 1.34 19.55 17.21
C ALA A 247 0.52 19.25 18.48
N ALA A 248 1.10 18.51 19.42
CA ALA A 248 0.46 18.20 20.71
C ALA A 248 0.22 19.43 21.59
N THR A 249 0.89 20.56 21.31
CA THR A 249 0.67 21.83 22.03
C THR A 249 -0.46 22.67 21.43
N LEU A 250 -0.90 22.34 20.20
CA LEU A 250 -1.90 23.13 19.48
C LEU A 250 -3.33 22.77 19.94
N GLN A 251 -4.17 23.79 20.01
CA GLN A 251 -5.60 23.60 20.27
C GLN A 251 -6.31 23.02 19.04
N ASN A 252 -7.39 22.26 19.25
CA ASN A 252 -8.20 21.66 18.20
C ASN A 252 -7.44 20.65 17.28
N ILE A 253 -6.30 20.18 17.70
CA ILE A 253 -5.53 19.12 17.04
C ILE A 253 -5.67 17.83 17.84
N THR A 254 -5.70 16.71 17.12
CA THR A 254 -5.53 15.36 17.68
C THR A 254 -4.33 14.74 17.01
N VAL A 255 -3.45 14.14 17.82
CA VAL A 255 -2.26 13.44 17.38
C VAL A 255 -2.51 11.95 17.54
N VAL A 256 -2.59 11.22 16.43
CA VAL A 256 -2.97 9.80 16.40
C VAL A 256 -1.82 8.98 15.83
N ALA A 257 -1.34 8.00 16.59
CA ALA A 257 -0.35 7.06 16.09
C ALA A 257 -1.00 6.10 15.07
N LEU A 258 -0.41 5.98 13.89
CA LEU A 258 -0.86 5.09 12.83
C LEU A 258 -0.29 3.68 12.99
N PRO A 259 -0.73 2.69 12.21
CA PRO A 259 -0.16 1.34 12.24
C PRO A 259 1.35 1.31 12.04
N TRP A 260 1.98 0.28 12.58
CA TRP A 260 3.40 0.03 12.35
C TRP A 260 3.62 -0.42 10.90
N ASP A 261 4.39 0.34 10.15
CA ASP A 261 4.53 0.16 8.71
C ASP A 261 5.96 -0.04 8.21
N ARG A 262 6.97 0.23 9.05
CA ARG A 262 8.39 0.11 8.67
C ARG A 262 9.23 -0.54 9.74
N THR A 263 10.22 -1.32 9.28
CA THR A 263 11.35 -1.77 10.08
C THR A 263 12.64 -1.24 9.47
N TYR A 264 13.42 -0.50 10.24
CA TYR A 264 14.74 -0.07 9.82
C TYR A 264 15.76 -1.16 10.12
N VAL A 265 16.58 -1.45 9.13
CA VAL A 265 17.68 -2.40 9.22
C VAL A 265 19.01 -1.74 8.88
N TYR A 266 20.06 -2.15 9.56
CA TYR A 266 21.42 -1.84 9.17
C TYR A 266 21.97 -3.00 8.33
N VAL A 267 22.42 -2.68 7.13
CA VAL A 267 22.93 -3.63 6.14
C VAL A 267 24.42 -3.40 5.98
N THR A 268 25.21 -4.45 6.20
CA THR A 268 26.68 -4.41 6.00
C THR A 268 27.13 -5.57 5.14
N ALA A 269 28.24 -5.41 4.41
CA ALA A 269 28.95 -6.55 3.86
C ALA A 269 29.36 -7.49 4.98
N GLU A 270 29.26 -8.79 4.77
CA GLU A 270 29.66 -9.78 5.73
C GLU A 270 31.17 -9.65 6.02
N ALA A 271 31.48 -9.13 7.20
CA ALA A 271 32.82 -9.21 7.74
C ALA A 271 32.75 -10.17 8.92
N GLY A 272 33.53 -11.23 8.85
CA GLY A 272 33.69 -12.15 9.97
C GLY A 272 34.04 -11.42 11.26
N GLY A 273 33.11 -11.41 12.20
CA GLY A 273 33.35 -10.83 13.52
C GLY A 273 32.10 -10.28 14.17
N GLY A 274 31.40 -11.17 14.88
CA GLY A 274 30.60 -10.89 16.06
C GLY A 274 29.68 -9.67 16.08
N ASN A 275 28.40 -9.93 16.12
CA ASN A 275 27.27 -9.02 16.38
C ASN A 275 27.41 -8.12 17.64
N THR A 276 28.48 -8.21 18.40
CA THR A 276 28.63 -7.58 19.73
C THR A 276 28.81 -6.05 19.68
N ARG A 277 29.11 -5.47 18.52
CA ARG A 277 29.34 -4.02 18.41
C ARG A 277 28.07 -3.18 18.42
N PHE A 278 26.92 -3.77 18.10
CA PHE A 278 25.68 -3.03 17.92
C PHE A 278 24.61 -3.31 18.99
N ASP A 279 24.83 -4.26 19.90
CA ASP A 279 23.88 -4.61 20.97
C ASP A 279 23.48 -3.38 21.81
N GLY A 280 24.43 -2.53 22.12
CA GLY A 280 24.17 -1.28 22.87
C GLY A 280 23.34 -0.27 22.05
N LEU A 281 23.58 -0.16 20.76
CA LEU A 281 22.79 0.72 19.88
C LEU A 281 21.37 0.17 19.71
N GLU A 282 21.23 -1.12 19.47
CA GLU A 282 19.93 -1.75 19.36
C GLU A 282 19.10 -1.51 20.62
N GLN A 283 19.69 -1.69 21.79
CA GLN A 283 19.03 -1.42 23.07
C GLN A 283 18.67 0.07 23.23
N ALA A 284 19.58 1.00 22.90
CA ALA A 284 19.33 2.43 23.02
C ALA A 284 18.23 2.91 22.07
N VAL A 285 18.28 2.46 20.80
CA VAL A 285 17.24 2.80 19.81
C VAL A 285 15.90 2.16 20.19
N ARG A 286 15.92 0.95 20.72
CA ARG A 286 14.74 0.24 21.21
C ARG A 286 14.12 0.89 22.43
N ALA A 287 14.90 1.44 23.32
CA ALA A 287 14.40 2.16 24.51
C ALA A 287 13.67 3.45 24.11
N GLU A 288 14.11 4.12 23.06
CA GLU A 288 13.50 5.36 22.56
C GLU A 288 12.28 5.14 21.66
N ALA A 289 12.29 4.07 20.86
CA ALA A 289 11.18 3.71 20.00
C ALA A 289 10.29 2.68 20.70
N ARG A 290 9.04 3.02 20.96
CA ARG A 290 8.06 2.03 21.42
C ARG A 290 7.91 0.99 20.31
N ARG A 291 8.12 -0.28 20.67
CA ARG A 291 7.95 -1.39 19.75
C ARG A 291 6.48 -1.71 19.53
N ALA A 292 6.20 -2.26 18.36
CA ALA A 292 4.96 -2.99 18.18
C ALA A 292 4.89 -4.13 19.19
N GLU A 293 3.74 -4.30 19.83
CA GLU A 293 3.43 -5.49 20.60
C GLU A 293 3.31 -6.65 19.62
N GLY A 294 4.13 -7.68 19.75
CA GLY A 294 4.15 -8.83 18.87
C GLY A 294 5.53 -9.14 18.28
N GLY A 295 5.60 -10.15 17.45
CA GLY A 295 6.83 -10.56 16.78
C GLY A 295 7.39 -9.48 15.84
N PHE A 296 8.71 -9.45 15.69
CA PHE A 296 9.30 -8.56 14.70
C PHE A 296 9.06 -9.11 13.31
N TRP A 297 8.64 -8.25 12.40
CA TRP A 297 8.54 -8.57 10.98
C TRP A 297 9.87 -9.09 10.41
N TRP A 298 11.01 -8.54 10.83
CA TRP A 298 12.32 -8.98 10.38
C TRP A 298 12.70 -10.41 10.81
N LEU A 299 12.02 -11.01 11.79
CA LEU A 299 12.21 -12.43 12.12
C LEU A 299 11.82 -13.32 10.95
N ASP A 300 10.82 -12.92 10.19
CA ASP A 300 10.37 -13.64 9.00
C ASP A 300 11.43 -13.59 7.90
N LEU A 301 12.22 -12.52 7.84
CA LEU A 301 13.31 -12.36 6.88
C LEU A 301 14.43 -13.41 7.07
N ARG A 302 14.64 -13.91 8.27
CA ARG A 302 15.58 -15.00 8.51
C ARG A 302 15.18 -16.28 7.78
N ALA A 303 13.88 -16.54 7.70
CA ALA A 303 13.34 -17.66 6.93
C ALA A 303 13.54 -17.51 5.41
N CYS A 304 13.82 -16.30 4.92
CA CYS A 304 14.08 -16.02 3.52
C CYS A 304 15.50 -16.40 3.05
N GLY A 305 16.35 -16.89 3.94
CA GLY A 305 17.76 -17.18 3.64
C GLY A 305 18.61 -15.92 3.43
N LEU A 306 18.12 -14.76 3.87
CA LEU A 306 18.85 -13.49 3.85
C LEU A 306 19.66 -13.38 5.14
N GLY A 307 21.00 -13.33 5.03
CA GLY A 307 21.89 -13.20 6.19
C GLY A 307 22.65 -14.47 6.59
N GLY A 308 22.99 -15.31 5.64
CA GLY A 308 23.85 -16.48 5.81
C GLY A 308 24.75 -16.67 4.59
N GLY A 309 25.72 -15.84 4.40
CA GLY A 309 26.72 -15.97 3.35
C GLY A 309 28.03 -16.55 3.90
N GLN A 310 28.61 -17.46 3.15
CA GLN A 310 29.92 -18.02 3.44
C GLN A 310 31.02 -16.97 3.20
N ASP A 311 32.01 -16.98 4.10
CA ASP A 311 33.35 -16.37 4.03
C ASP A 311 33.68 -15.54 2.77
N SER A 312 33.32 -14.29 2.75
CA SER A 312 33.97 -13.30 1.88
C SER A 312 34.59 -12.22 2.76
N SER A 313 35.90 -12.11 2.69
CA SER A 313 36.63 -11.04 3.37
C SER A 313 36.15 -9.69 2.86
N PRO A 314 35.84 -8.73 3.74
CA PRO A 314 35.46 -7.39 3.29
C PRO A 314 36.60 -6.76 2.52
N PRO A 315 36.31 -5.93 1.52
CA PRO A 315 37.35 -5.15 0.87
C PRO A 315 38.09 -4.34 1.95
N ALA A 316 39.39 -4.47 2.03
CA ALA A 316 40.24 -3.65 2.89
C ALA A 316 40.11 -2.20 2.41
N SER A 317 39.13 -1.46 2.96
CA SER A 317 39.00 -0.04 2.65
C SER A 317 39.98 0.74 3.50
N THR A 318 40.99 1.32 2.83
CA THR A 318 41.96 2.27 3.44
C THR A 318 41.34 3.66 3.66
N GLY A 319 40.04 3.81 3.42
CA GLY A 319 39.28 5.06 3.52
C GLY A 319 38.39 5.17 4.76
N GLN A 320 37.92 6.39 4.97
CA GLN A 320 36.93 6.66 6.03
C GLN A 320 35.66 5.82 5.79
N HIS A 321 35.22 5.03 6.77
CA HIS A 321 34.01 4.24 6.68
C HIS A 321 32.77 5.14 6.54
N ARG A 322 31.87 4.80 5.62
CA ARG A 322 30.63 5.56 5.38
C ARG A 322 29.42 4.70 5.62
N ILE A 323 28.44 5.30 6.29
CA ILE A 323 27.09 4.74 6.45
C ILE A 323 26.15 5.57 5.59
N LEU A 324 25.58 4.95 4.57
CA LEU A 324 24.67 5.63 3.65
C LEU A 324 23.23 5.54 4.13
N TYR A 325 22.46 6.57 3.85
CA TYR A 325 21.02 6.62 4.09
C TYR A 325 20.30 7.45 3.02
N SER A 326 19.00 7.24 2.84
CA SER A 326 18.18 8.10 1.98
C SER A 326 18.00 9.47 2.64
N ARG A 327 18.36 10.55 1.91
CA ARG A 327 18.32 11.93 2.43
C ARG A 327 16.90 12.38 2.77
N SER A 328 15.90 11.85 2.07
CA SER A 328 14.48 12.14 2.32
C SER A 328 13.91 11.42 3.55
N ASP A 329 14.69 10.53 4.17
CA ASP A 329 14.22 9.77 5.35
C ASP A 329 14.89 10.31 6.64
N PRO A 330 14.17 11.11 7.46
CA PRO A 330 14.72 11.68 8.69
C PRO A 330 15.07 10.64 9.73
N THR A 331 14.32 9.54 9.81
CA THR A 331 14.60 8.44 10.73
C THR A 331 15.88 7.69 10.33
N ALA A 332 16.04 7.38 9.04
CA ALA A 332 17.27 6.76 8.54
C ALA A 332 18.49 7.65 8.78
N ARG A 333 18.36 8.97 8.62
CA ARG A 333 19.41 9.95 8.92
C ARG A 333 19.81 9.93 10.38
N GLU A 334 18.86 9.94 11.31
CA GLU A 334 19.10 9.88 12.75
C GLU A 334 19.82 8.58 13.13
N LEU A 335 19.31 7.45 12.66
CA LEU A 335 19.92 6.14 12.93
C LEU A 335 21.33 6.03 12.36
N ALA A 336 21.55 6.50 11.11
CA ALA A 336 22.88 6.51 10.50
C ALA A 336 23.86 7.41 11.28
N GLY A 337 23.42 8.56 11.78
CA GLY A 337 24.21 9.44 12.62
C GLY A 337 24.64 8.77 13.94
N ARG A 338 23.73 8.07 14.59
CA ARG A 338 24.03 7.32 15.84
C ARG A 338 25.00 6.16 15.58
N LEU A 339 24.77 5.37 14.52
CA LEU A 339 25.67 4.31 14.09
C LEU A 339 27.06 4.86 13.78
N ALA A 340 27.14 5.96 13.04
CA ALA A 340 28.38 6.61 12.67
C ALA A 340 29.19 7.05 13.92
N ALA A 341 28.52 7.63 14.92
CA ALA A 341 29.15 8.04 16.16
C ALA A 341 29.74 6.85 16.94
N LEU A 342 29.04 5.70 16.95
CA LEU A 342 29.51 4.49 17.64
C LEU A 342 30.63 3.77 16.91
N THR A 343 30.72 3.91 15.60
CA THR A 343 31.64 3.14 14.75
C THR A 343 32.76 3.99 14.16
N HIS A 344 32.85 5.26 14.56
CA HIS A 344 33.80 6.23 13.98
C HIS A 344 33.69 6.36 12.46
N ALA A 345 32.51 6.11 11.90
CA ALA A 345 32.17 6.27 10.50
C ALA A 345 31.60 7.67 10.22
N VAL A 346 31.27 7.93 8.95
CA VAL A 346 30.57 9.16 8.53
C VAL A 346 29.20 8.80 7.94
N ALA A 347 28.15 9.39 8.50
CA ALA A 347 26.81 9.29 7.93
C ALA A 347 26.70 10.17 6.68
N THR A 348 26.30 9.59 5.55
CA THR A 348 26.24 10.26 4.25
C THR A 348 24.85 10.07 3.61
N GLY A 349 24.10 11.18 3.43
CA GLY A 349 22.78 11.16 2.78
C GLY A 349 22.89 11.16 1.25
N ARG A 350 22.13 10.28 0.59
CA ARG A 350 22.00 10.21 -0.87
C ARG A 350 20.56 10.54 -1.29
N ALA A 351 20.38 11.00 -2.53
CA ALA A 351 19.06 11.04 -3.13
C ALA A 351 18.48 9.61 -3.22
N ALA A 352 17.15 9.45 -3.25
CA ALA A 352 16.52 8.14 -3.13
C ALA A 352 17.01 7.13 -4.19
N ASP A 353 17.09 7.54 -5.47
CA ASP A 353 17.55 6.67 -6.57
C ASP A 353 19.03 6.32 -6.44
N ASP A 354 19.87 7.30 -6.07
CA ASP A 354 21.30 7.09 -5.81
C ASP A 354 21.53 6.16 -4.62
N PHE A 355 20.67 6.27 -3.59
CA PHE A 355 20.72 5.41 -2.42
C PHE A 355 20.39 3.97 -2.78
N THR A 356 19.29 3.74 -3.50
CA THR A 356 18.88 2.41 -3.98
C THR A 356 19.99 1.78 -4.84
N SER A 357 20.56 2.56 -5.76
CA SER A 357 21.68 2.11 -6.60
C SER A 357 22.93 1.78 -5.79
N ALA A 358 23.23 2.57 -4.74
CA ALA A 358 24.37 2.33 -3.86
C ALA A 358 24.17 1.05 -3.01
N VAL A 359 22.96 0.82 -2.50
CA VAL A 359 22.61 -0.41 -1.77
C VAL A 359 22.79 -1.62 -2.68
N ALA A 360 22.27 -1.56 -3.91
CA ALA A 360 22.41 -2.63 -4.88
C ALA A 360 23.90 -2.92 -5.23
N ALA A 361 24.73 -1.89 -5.29
CA ALA A 361 26.14 -2.02 -5.62
C ALA A 361 27.02 -2.59 -4.49
N GLY A 362 26.64 -2.43 -3.22
CA GLY A 362 27.32 -2.99 -2.06
C GLY A 362 28.76 -2.50 -1.83
N LYS A 363 29.11 -1.28 -2.28
CA LYS A 363 30.49 -0.78 -2.27
C LYS A 363 30.85 0.04 -1.03
N ASP A 364 29.85 0.48 -0.26
CA ASP A 364 30.07 1.25 0.95
C ASP A 364 30.02 0.33 2.18
N TRP A 365 30.52 0.84 3.31
CA TRP A 365 30.70 0.06 4.53
C TRP A 365 29.37 -0.36 5.17
N GLY A 366 28.31 0.46 5.06
CA GLY A 366 27.00 0.11 5.58
C GLY A 366 25.89 1.02 5.08
N TYR A 367 24.65 0.54 5.26
CA TYR A 367 23.46 1.20 4.77
C TYR A 367 22.36 1.11 5.84
N VAL A 368 21.65 2.20 6.07
CA VAL A 368 20.40 2.18 6.86
C VAL A 368 19.22 2.14 5.90
N VAL A 369 18.55 1.00 5.86
CA VAL A 369 17.46 0.72 4.92
C VAL A 369 16.14 0.62 5.67
N ALA A 370 15.12 1.30 5.16
CA ALA A 370 13.73 1.18 5.62
C ALA A 370 13.04 0.06 4.83
N LEU A 371 12.60 -0.98 5.53
CA LEU A 371 11.82 -2.07 4.94
C LEU A 371 10.34 -1.87 5.27
N PRO A 372 9.45 -1.73 4.27
CA PRO A 372 8.01 -1.63 4.52
C PRO A 372 7.48 -2.94 5.11
N ARG A 373 6.63 -2.84 6.13
CA ARG A 373 6.01 -4.02 6.80
C ARG A 373 4.77 -4.53 6.07
N VAL A 374 4.20 -3.70 5.22
CA VAL A 374 2.91 -3.96 4.55
C VAL A 374 3.12 -4.71 3.25
N THR A 375 3.59 -5.92 3.31
CA THR A 375 3.72 -6.77 2.13
C THR A 375 3.22 -8.17 2.41
N ALA A 376 2.50 -8.73 1.44
CA ALA A 376 2.06 -10.12 1.48
C ALA A 376 3.22 -11.12 1.40
N ASP A 377 4.38 -10.69 0.92
CA ASP A 377 5.60 -11.49 0.82
C ASP A 377 6.81 -10.70 1.32
N PRO A 378 7.13 -10.81 2.63
CA PRO A 378 8.31 -10.15 3.22
C PRO A 378 9.62 -10.56 2.53
N CYS A 379 9.72 -11.81 2.10
CA CYS A 379 10.93 -12.31 1.43
C CYS A 379 11.14 -11.66 0.06
N ARG A 380 10.07 -11.39 -0.66
CA ARG A 380 10.13 -10.65 -1.93
C ARG A 380 10.58 -9.22 -1.70
N THR A 381 9.93 -8.51 -0.79
CA THR A 381 10.29 -7.12 -0.46
C THR A 381 11.75 -7.02 -0.04
N ALA A 382 12.22 -7.95 0.77
CA ALA A 382 13.61 -7.98 1.18
C ALA A 382 14.56 -8.23 -0.01
N ARG A 383 14.23 -9.15 -0.92
CA ARG A 383 15.04 -9.39 -2.13
C ARG A 383 15.05 -8.19 -3.07
N ASP A 384 13.95 -7.49 -3.21
CA ASP A 384 13.83 -6.33 -4.11
C ASP A 384 14.55 -5.08 -3.55
N LEU A 385 14.59 -4.93 -2.23
CA LEU A 385 15.17 -3.76 -1.54
C LEU A 385 16.54 -4.01 -0.95
N LEU A 386 16.92 -5.25 -0.73
CA LEU A 386 18.21 -5.63 -0.16
C LEU A 386 19.16 -6.10 -1.28
N PRO A 387 20.46 -5.95 -1.05
CA PRO A 387 21.44 -6.31 -2.07
C PRO A 387 21.44 -7.81 -2.36
N SER A 388 21.77 -8.16 -3.60
CA SER A 388 22.03 -9.54 -4.02
C SER A 388 23.40 -10.07 -3.55
N TRP A 389 24.27 -9.18 -3.02
CA TRP A 389 25.56 -9.55 -2.47
C TRP A 389 25.41 -10.04 -1.01
N PRO A 390 26.33 -10.86 -0.50
CA PRO A 390 26.30 -11.34 0.87
C PRO A 390 26.27 -10.19 1.88
N ALA A 391 25.21 -10.10 2.66
CA ALA A 391 25.01 -9.00 3.59
C ALA A 391 24.55 -9.51 4.96
N THR A 392 25.04 -8.87 6.01
CA THR A 392 24.53 -9.02 7.37
C THR A 392 23.45 -7.97 7.61
N LEU A 393 22.32 -8.41 8.13
CA LEU A 393 21.18 -7.58 8.47
C LEU A 393 21.03 -7.47 9.98
N THR A 394 21.06 -6.25 10.49
CA THR A 394 20.79 -5.97 11.91
C THR A 394 19.55 -5.12 12.02
N ALA A 395 18.48 -5.64 12.65
CA ALA A 395 17.29 -4.87 12.91
C ALA A 395 17.58 -3.76 13.92
N LEU A 396 17.20 -2.55 13.61
CA LEU A 396 17.37 -1.38 14.47
C LEU A 396 16.09 -1.08 15.23
N VAL A 397 15.03 -0.71 14.52
CA VAL A 397 13.78 -0.24 15.12
C VAL A 397 12.60 -0.42 14.17
N ASP A 398 11.43 -0.75 14.76
CA ASP A 398 10.15 -0.59 14.11
C ASP A 398 9.65 0.84 14.32
N THR A 399 9.07 1.42 13.26
CA THR A 399 8.50 2.75 13.31
C THR A 399 7.09 2.78 12.74
N ARG A 400 6.36 3.82 13.11
CA ARG A 400 5.04 4.14 12.57
C ARG A 400 4.91 5.64 12.35
N PRO A 401 4.14 6.07 11.36
CA PRO A 401 3.81 7.47 11.20
C PRO A 401 2.78 7.91 12.25
N THR A 402 2.58 9.21 12.30
CA THR A 402 1.57 9.86 13.14
C THR A 402 0.71 10.76 12.29
N ALA A 403 -0.60 10.64 12.40
CA ALA A 403 -1.54 11.58 11.83
C ALA A 403 -1.78 12.71 12.83
N ILE A 404 -1.62 13.93 12.35
CA ILE A 404 -1.96 15.18 13.03
C ILE A 404 -3.22 15.68 12.36
N VAL A 405 -4.33 15.69 13.09
CA VAL A 405 -5.66 15.88 12.51
C VAL A 405 -6.38 17.02 13.22
N ARG A 406 -6.98 17.93 12.47
CA ARG A 406 -7.87 18.97 12.98
C ARG A 406 -9.22 18.36 13.36
N ARG A 407 -9.67 18.63 14.59
CA ARG A 407 -10.95 18.11 15.11
C ARG A 407 -12.15 18.71 14.38
N GLY A 408 -13.16 17.90 14.14
CA GLY A 408 -14.46 18.35 13.67
C GLY A 408 -14.56 18.75 12.20
N VAL A 409 -13.49 18.61 11.40
CA VAL A 409 -13.47 19.00 9.98
C VAL A 409 -13.89 17.85 9.08
N ALA A 410 -13.29 16.69 9.26
CA ALA A 410 -13.56 15.50 8.45
C ALA A 410 -13.41 14.22 9.27
N ARG A 411 -14.04 13.15 8.79
CA ARG A 411 -13.80 11.79 9.30
C ARG A 411 -12.68 11.18 8.47
N TRP A 412 -11.74 10.56 9.15
CA TRP A 412 -10.58 9.96 8.53
C TRP A 412 -10.52 8.47 8.87
N THR A 413 -10.14 7.67 7.91
CA THR A 413 -9.85 6.23 8.09
C THR A 413 -8.41 5.97 7.68
N VAL A 414 -7.84 4.91 8.21
CA VAL A 414 -6.47 4.49 7.90
C VAL A 414 -6.48 3.12 7.26
N ASP A 415 -5.67 2.95 6.23
CA ASP A 415 -5.43 1.67 5.56
C ASP A 415 -4.28 0.91 6.24
N GLN A 416 -4.14 -0.38 5.90
CA GLN A 416 -3.08 -1.25 6.41
C GLN A 416 -1.68 -0.69 6.14
N ASP A 417 -1.47 0.03 5.05
CA ASP A 417 -0.20 0.64 4.68
C ASP A 417 0.07 1.99 5.39
N GLY A 418 -0.79 2.37 6.34
CA GLY A 418 -0.71 3.63 7.06
C GLY A 418 -1.22 4.85 6.28
N THR A 419 -1.76 4.65 5.09
CA THR A 419 -2.35 5.77 4.32
C THR A 419 -3.67 6.21 4.95
N VAL A 420 -3.82 7.52 5.11
CA VAL A 420 -5.03 8.13 5.68
C VAL A 420 -5.94 8.62 4.56
N HIS A 421 -7.21 8.27 4.64
CA HIS A 421 -8.23 8.65 3.68
C HIS A 421 -9.39 9.38 4.33
N LEU A 422 -10.12 10.15 3.53
CA LEU A 422 -11.45 10.63 3.92
C LEU A 422 -12.40 9.44 4.03
N ALA A 423 -13.01 9.29 5.20
CA ALA A 423 -14.08 8.32 5.36
C ALA A 423 -15.32 8.75 4.54
N PRO A 424 -16.05 7.80 3.94
CA PRO A 424 -17.23 8.08 3.13
C PRO A 424 -18.37 8.72 3.92
#